data_c7010d839571a46f5b586c38ec2dc006
#
_entry.id   c7010d839571a46f5b586c38ec2dc006
#
_cell.length_a   1.000
_cell.length_b   1.000
_cell.length_c   1.000
_cell.angle_alpha   90.00
_cell.angle_beta   90.00
_cell.angle_gamma   90.00
#
_symmetry.space_group_name_H-M   'P 1'
#
loop_
_entity.id
_entity.type
_entity.pdbx_description
1 polymer ?
#
loop_
_entity_poly.entity_id
_entity_poly.type
_entity_poly.pdbx_seq_one_letter_code
_entity_poly.pdbx_strand_id
1 'polypeptide(L)'
;MNISFPTPQVHPKGWGQEIWLINCPDYCSKFLDFKKDSRGSMHFHDQKHETWYLLSGKVSVSWVDPDDAKKHTRIINVGEMVDIPRLQTHQV
;
A
#
# COMPACT_ATOMS: atom_id res chain seq x y z
N MET A 1 -12.13 -14.95 -25.72
CA MET A 1 -11.88 -14.53 -24.33
C MET A 1 -13.20 -14.49 -23.57
N ASN A 2 -13.25 -15.09 -22.42
CA ASN A 2 -14.47 -15.16 -21.61
C ASN A 2 -14.44 -14.12 -20.50
N ILE A 3 -15.60 -13.52 -20.26
CA ILE A 3 -15.79 -12.68 -19.07
C ILE A 3 -15.84 -13.62 -17.86
N SER A 4 -15.21 -13.21 -16.76
CA SER A 4 -15.20 -13.97 -15.52
C SER A 4 -15.66 -13.10 -14.34
N PHE A 5 -16.10 -13.78 -13.28
CA PHE A 5 -16.62 -13.11 -12.08
C PHE A 5 -15.88 -13.67 -10.84
N PRO A 6 -14.58 -13.34 -10.70
CA PRO A 6 -13.80 -13.88 -9.60
C PRO A 6 -14.25 -13.30 -8.25
N THR A 7 -13.97 -14.03 -7.19
CA THR A 7 -14.21 -13.59 -5.82
C THR A 7 -12.93 -12.99 -5.25
N PRO A 8 -13.00 -11.85 -4.55
CA PRO A 8 -11.83 -11.30 -3.86
C PRO A 8 -11.26 -12.31 -2.85
N GLN A 9 -9.92 -12.31 -2.73
CA GLN A 9 -9.21 -13.17 -1.79
C GLN A 9 -8.77 -12.38 -0.57
N VAL A 10 -9.06 -12.89 0.63
CA VAL A 10 -8.68 -12.25 1.89
C VAL A 10 -7.41 -12.90 2.42
N HIS A 11 -6.41 -12.08 2.70
CA HIS A 11 -5.13 -12.50 3.26
C HIS A 11 -4.89 -11.80 4.60
N PRO A 12 -5.09 -12.50 5.73
CA PRO A 12 -4.86 -11.92 7.06
C PRO A 12 -3.38 -11.55 7.25
N LYS A 13 -3.16 -10.42 7.92
CA LYS A 13 -1.85 -9.90 8.29
C LYS A 13 -1.86 -9.49 9.76
N GLY A 14 -0.67 -9.36 10.37
CA GLY A 14 -0.57 -8.88 11.75
C GLY A 14 -1.18 -7.50 11.95
N TRP A 15 -1.10 -6.62 10.94
CA TRP A 15 -1.63 -5.26 10.99
C TRP A 15 -3.09 -5.15 10.52
N GLY A 16 -3.70 -6.20 10.03
CA GLY A 16 -5.06 -6.19 9.50
C GLY A 16 -5.25 -7.25 8.44
N GLN A 17 -5.59 -6.84 7.23
CA GLN A 17 -5.77 -7.77 6.11
C GLN A 17 -5.53 -7.08 4.77
N GLU A 18 -5.16 -7.88 3.78
CA GLU A 18 -5.21 -7.50 2.36
C GLU A 18 -6.40 -8.19 1.71
N ILE A 19 -7.12 -7.46 0.88
CA ILE A 19 -8.21 -8.00 0.07
C ILE A 19 -7.76 -7.87 -1.39
N TRP A 20 -7.40 -9.00 -1.98
CA TRP A 20 -6.87 -9.03 -3.34
C TRP A 20 -8.02 -9.04 -4.33
N LEU A 21 -8.08 -8.04 -5.20
CA LEU A 21 -9.06 -7.93 -6.27
C LEU A 21 -8.51 -8.55 -7.54
N ILE A 22 -7.28 -8.23 -7.91
CA ILE A 22 -6.58 -8.83 -9.04
C ILE A 22 -5.08 -8.86 -8.76
N ASN A 23 -4.44 -9.95 -9.18
CA ASN A 23 -3.00 -10.09 -9.09
C ASN A 23 -2.54 -10.93 -10.29
N CYS A 24 -2.09 -10.26 -11.32
CA CYS A 24 -1.63 -10.90 -12.55
C CYS A 24 -0.27 -10.29 -12.98
N PRO A 25 0.37 -10.83 -14.03
CA PRO A 25 1.69 -10.32 -14.47
C PRO A 25 1.68 -8.84 -14.86
N ASP A 26 0.55 -8.32 -15.34
CA ASP A 26 0.48 -6.95 -15.85
C ASP A 26 0.15 -5.92 -14.79
N TYR A 27 -0.66 -6.28 -13.78
CA TYR A 27 -1.08 -5.35 -12.74
C TYR A 27 -1.61 -6.07 -11.50
N CYS A 28 -1.74 -5.30 -10.43
CA CYS A 28 -2.26 -5.77 -9.15
C CYS A 28 -3.16 -4.68 -8.56
N SER A 29 -4.29 -5.10 -8.01
CA SER A 29 -5.20 -4.20 -7.30
C SER A 29 -5.67 -4.88 -6.02
N LYS A 30 -5.56 -4.19 -4.89
CA LYS A 30 -5.98 -4.72 -3.61
C LYS A 30 -6.35 -3.61 -2.63
N PHE A 31 -7.21 -3.95 -1.68
CA PHE A 31 -7.42 -3.11 -0.51
C PHE A 31 -6.47 -3.51 0.61
N LEU A 32 -5.95 -2.52 1.32
CA LEU A 32 -5.20 -2.71 2.56
C LEU A 32 -6.09 -2.20 3.68
N ASP A 33 -6.46 -3.08 4.59
CA ASP A 33 -7.35 -2.78 5.71
C ASP A 33 -6.55 -2.89 7.01
N PHE A 34 -6.17 -1.74 7.58
CA PHE A 34 -5.32 -1.67 8.77
C PHE A 34 -6.15 -1.60 10.04
N LYS A 35 -5.78 -2.40 11.04
CA LYS A 35 -6.28 -2.22 12.41
C LYS A 35 -5.77 -0.89 12.96
N LYS A 36 -6.60 -0.25 13.79
CA LYS A 36 -6.19 0.97 14.50
C LYS A 36 -4.88 0.73 15.25
N ASP A 37 -3.99 1.71 15.19
CA ASP A 37 -2.68 1.72 15.84
C ASP A 37 -1.73 0.59 15.38
N SER A 38 -2.01 -0.04 14.26
CA SER A 38 -1.13 -1.03 13.66
C SER A 38 -0.16 -0.39 12.67
N ARG A 39 0.88 -1.14 12.31
CA ARG A 39 1.97 -0.63 11.47
C ARG A 39 2.51 -1.73 10.57
N GLY A 40 2.73 -1.39 9.32
CA GLY A 40 3.45 -2.26 8.39
C GLY A 40 4.97 -2.16 8.59
N SER A 41 5.71 -3.03 7.90
CA SER A 41 7.17 -3.03 7.92
C SER A 41 7.73 -1.93 7.00
N MET A 42 8.87 -1.36 7.38
CA MET A 42 9.66 -0.55 6.48
C MET A 42 10.25 -1.45 5.39
N HIS A 43 9.97 -1.17 4.13
CA HIS A 43 10.40 -2.01 3.01
C HIS A 43 10.49 -1.21 1.72
N PHE A 44 11.03 -1.84 0.70
CA PHE A 44 11.01 -1.31 -0.67
C PHE A 44 10.74 -2.44 -1.67
N HIS A 45 10.30 -2.05 -2.86
CA HIS A 45 10.08 -2.98 -3.97
C HIS A 45 11.04 -2.62 -5.11
N ASP A 46 11.74 -3.59 -5.64
CA ASP A 46 12.69 -3.38 -6.74
C ASP A 46 12.02 -3.34 -8.12
N GLN A 47 10.82 -3.91 -8.23
CA GLN A 47 10.09 -4.00 -9.50
C GLN A 47 8.69 -3.39 -9.47
N LYS A 48 8.24 -2.88 -8.33
CA LYS A 48 6.89 -2.35 -8.18
C LYS A 48 6.89 -0.84 -7.98
N HIS A 49 6.06 -0.19 -8.75
CA HIS A 49 5.61 1.17 -8.52
C HIS A 49 4.20 1.07 -7.93
N GLU A 50 3.94 1.72 -6.81
CA GLU A 50 2.66 1.65 -6.13
C GLU A 50 2.01 3.02 -6.05
N THR A 51 0.69 3.05 -6.20
CA THR A 51 -0.11 4.24 -5.91
C THR A 51 -1.21 3.84 -4.94
N TRP A 52 -1.29 4.56 -3.82
CA TRP A 52 -2.30 4.32 -2.79
C TRP A 52 -3.32 5.43 -2.78
N TYR A 53 -4.57 5.08 -2.57
CA TYR A 53 -5.67 6.01 -2.39
C TYR A 53 -6.36 5.69 -1.06
N LEU A 54 -6.52 6.69 -0.19
CA LEU A 54 -7.14 6.47 1.11
C LEU A 54 -8.66 6.61 1.01
N LEU A 55 -9.36 5.51 1.29
CA LEU A 55 -10.82 5.44 1.25
C LEU A 55 -11.46 5.85 2.57
N SER A 56 -10.83 5.56 3.71
CA SER A 56 -11.39 5.86 5.02
C SER A 56 -10.30 6.00 6.08
N GLY A 57 -10.59 6.73 7.14
CA GLY A 57 -9.68 6.91 8.27
C GLY A 57 -8.57 7.92 8.02
N LYS A 58 -7.50 7.76 8.75
CA LYS A 58 -6.25 8.51 8.60
C LYS A 58 -5.08 7.54 8.67
N VAL A 59 -4.06 7.79 7.85
CA VAL A 59 -2.88 6.95 7.78
C VAL A 59 -1.64 7.83 7.83
N SER A 60 -0.65 7.38 8.60
CA SER A 60 0.66 8.00 8.62
C SER A 60 1.58 7.21 7.68
N VAL A 61 2.15 7.87 6.69
CA VAL A 61 3.08 7.28 5.74
C VAL A 61 4.47 7.80 6.03
N SER A 62 5.43 6.90 6.17
CA SER A 62 6.83 7.23 6.40
C SER A 62 7.68 6.74 5.24
N TRP A 63 8.73 7.49 4.93
CA TRP A 63 9.69 7.08 3.89
C TRP A 63 11.08 7.59 4.25
N VAL A 64 12.09 7.00 3.64
CA VAL A 64 13.46 7.47 3.73
C VAL A 64 13.80 8.21 2.44
N ASP A 65 14.09 9.51 2.55
CA ASP A 65 14.46 10.31 1.40
C ASP A 65 15.89 9.97 0.99
N PRO A 66 16.14 9.58 -0.27
CA PRO A 66 17.50 9.25 -0.71
C PRO A 66 18.43 10.46 -0.75
N ASP A 67 17.90 11.67 -0.83
CA ASP A 67 18.74 12.88 -0.91
C ASP A 67 19.34 13.26 0.43
N ASP A 68 18.60 13.09 1.54
CA ASP A 68 19.06 13.46 2.87
C ASP A 68 19.28 12.26 3.81
N ALA A 69 18.91 11.05 3.37
CA ALA A 69 18.97 9.80 4.14
C ALA A 69 18.18 9.86 5.45
N LYS A 70 17.17 10.74 5.54
CA LYS A 70 16.35 10.91 6.73
C LYS A 70 14.96 10.34 6.54
N LYS A 71 14.36 9.92 7.65
CA LYS A 71 12.98 9.47 7.68
C LYS A 71 12.04 10.68 7.69
N HIS A 72 11.11 10.70 6.75
CA HIS A 72 10.04 11.68 6.66
C HIS A 72 8.71 10.99 6.93
N THR A 73 7.76 11.74 7.46
CA THR A 73 6.43 11.22 7.79
C THR A 73 5.37 12.27 7.40
N ARG A 74 4.27 11.79 6.80
CA ARG A 74 3.13 12.64 6.48
C ARG A 74 1.84 11.90 6.79
N ILE A 75 0.86 12.61 7.34
CA ILE A 75 -0.49 12.10 7.54
C ILE A 75 -1.28 12.28 6.26
N ILE A 76 -1.94 11.20 5.81
CA ILE A 76 -2.78 11.16 4.64
C ILE A 76 -4.23 11.14 5.08
N ASN A 77 -5.06 11.98 4.45
CA ASN A 77 -6.49 12.07 4.69
C ASN A 77 -7.27 11.42 3.57
N VAL A 78 -8.54 11.13 3.83
CA VAL A 78 -9.46 10.55 2.83
C VAL A 78 -9.44 11.36 1.54
N GLY A 79 -9.34 10.67 0.41
CA GLY A 79 -9.29 11.30 -0.91
C GLY A 79 -7.90 11.68 -1.38
N GLU A 80 -6.88 11.57 -0.53
CA GLU A 80 -5.50 11.82 -0.93
C GLU A 80 -4.83 10.57 -1.48
N MET A 81 -3.84 10.77 -2.34
CA MET A 81 -3.07 9.69 -2.97
C MET A 81 -1.62 9.77 -2.57
N VAL A 82 -0.97 8.61 -2.53
CA VAL A 82 0.47 8.49 -2.33
C VAL A 82 1.04 7.69 -3.49
N ASP A 83 2.04 8.25 -4.15
CA ASP A 83 2.74 7.59 -5.25
C ASP A 83 4.13 7.17 -4.77
N ILE A 84 4.40 5.86 -4.82
CA ILE A 84 5.62 5.27 -4.31
C ILE A 84 6.38 4.65 -5.48
N PRO A 85 7.45 5.31 -5.96
CA PRO A 85 8.26 4.75 -7.03
C PRO A 85 9.01 3.50 -6.58
N ARG A 86 9.51 2.75 -7.55
CA ARG A 86 10.37 1.59 -7.27
C ARG A 86 11.58 2.01 -6.45
N LEU A 87 12.06 1.12 -5.61
CA LEU A 87 13.23 1.29 -4.75
C LEU A 87 13.06 2.31 -3.63
N GLN A 88 11.91 3.00 -3.54
CA GLN A 88 11.67 3.92 -2.44
C GLN A 88 11.31 3.15 -1.17
N THR A 89 12.13 3.26 -0.13
CA THR A 89 11.86 2.68 1.19
C THR A 89 10.72 3.44 1.86
N HIS A 90 9.70 2.72 2.30
CA HIS A 90 8.49 3.32 2.86
C HIS A 90 7.84 2.43 3.93
N GLN A 91 6.92 3.02 4.70
CA GLN A 91 6.14 2.35 5.75
C GLN A 91 4.81 3.08 5.94
N VAL A 92 3.78 2.32 6.19
CA VAL A 92 2.45 2.84 6.57
C VAL A 92 2.29 2.92 8.07
#